data_46b63ce7547145990cdade08d1ccf032
#
_entry.id   46b63ce7547145990cdade08d1ccf032
#
_cell.length_a   1.000
_cell.length_b   1.000
_cell.length_c   1.000
_cell.angle_alpha   90.00
_cell.angle_beta   90.00
_cell.angle_gamma   90.00
#
_symmetry.space_group_name_H-M   'P 1'
#
loop_
_entity.id
_entity.type
_entity.pdbx_description
1 polymer ?
#
loop_
_entity_poly.entity_id
_entity_poly.type
_entity_poly.pdbx_seq_one_letter_code
_entity_poly.pdbx_strand_id
1 'polypeptide(L)'
;MFGIRVEENGLGATVGMWGEFDVSSLPSLREALDDVSAFGGPAVVDLSGITFLDLQSTRELVVRSLIQAHQLVFQNPSPGVLASIRALGLEDTTRAWSGPQSGTNREEPQVFSEA
;
A
#
# COMPACT_ATOMS: atom_id res chain seq x y z
N MET A 1 14.13 10.19 -1.61
CA MET A 1 13.60 10.49 -0.26
C MET A 1 12.24 9.86 -0.07
N PHE A 2 12.00 9.31 1.08
CA PHE A 2 10.76 8.61 1.39
C PHE A 2 10.30 8.92 2.80
N GLY A 3 9.04 8.58 3.10
CA GLY A 3 8.52 8.66 4.45
C GLY A 3 7.46 7.61 4.68
N ILE A 4 7.30 7.20 5.93
CA ILE A 4 6.31 6.23 6.36
C ILE A 4 5.71 6.74 7.66
N ARG A 5 4.39 6.77 7.74
CA ARG A 5 3.68 7.16 8.95
C ARG A 5 2.75 6.04 9.36
N VAL A 6 2.83 5.64 10.63
CA VAL A 6 1.96 4.63 11.19
C VAL A 6 1.10 5.29 12.26
N GLU A 7 -0.23 5.10 12.16
CA GLU A 7 -1.18 5.61 13.13
C GLU A 7 -2.05 4.49 13.63
N GLU A 8 -2.18 4.36 14.95
CA GLU A 8 -3.05 3.38 15.56
C GLU A 8 -4.31 4.06 16.03
N ASN A 9 -5.44 3.37 15.94
CA ASN A 9 -6.72 3.95 16.34
C ASN A 9 -7.53 3.02 17.24
N GLY A 10 -6.90 2.07 17.89
CA GLY A 10 -7.59 1.16 18.81
C GLY A 10 -8.25 -0.02 18.14
N LEU A 11 -8.69 0.12 16.91
CA LEU A 11 -9.30 -0.97 16.13
C LEU A 11 -8.31 -1.57 15.16
N GLY A 12 -7.30 -0.80 14.80
CA GLY A 12 -6.31 -1.23 13.82
C GLY A 12 -5.30 -0.14 13.61
N ALA A 13 -4.69 -0.11 12.44
CA ALA A 13 -3.66 0.85 12.11
C ALA A 13 -3.80 1.33 10.67
N THR A 14 -3.26 2.50 10.40
CA THR A 14 -3.14 3.03 9.03
C THR A 14 -1.68 3.35 8.79
N VAL A 15 -1.17 2.89 7.65
CA VAL A 15 0.20 3.16 7.22
C VAL A 15 0.15 4.02 5.99
N GLY A 16 0.69 5.24 6.08
CA GLY A 16 0.81 6.12 4.92
C GLY A 16 2.25 6.09 4.43
N MET A 17 2.43 5.96 3.13
CA MET A 17 3.77 5.86 2.52
C MET A 17 3.87 6.88 1.40
N TRP A 18 5.00 7.58 1.32
CA TRP A 18 5.19 8.56 0.27
C TRP A 18 6.65 8.64 -0.15
N GLY A 19 6.85 9.15 -1.37
CA GLY A 19 8.18 9.38 -1.91
C GLY A 19 8.70 8.17 -2.69
N GLU A 20 10.01 8.05 -2.73
CA GLU A 20 10.69 7.04 -3.55
C GLU A 20 11.19 5.91 -2.66
N PHE A 21 10.85 4.69 -3.03
CA PHE A 21 11.26 3.51 -2.29
C PHE A 21 12.20 2.67 -3.14
N ASP A 22 13.40 2.47 -2.63
CA ASP A 22 14.44 1.69 -3.30
C ASP A 22 15.12 0.78 -2.27
N VAL A 23 16.24 0.21 -2.64
CA VAL A 23 16.92 -0.75 -1.78
C VAL A 23 17.35 -0.11 -0.46
N SER A 24 17.64 1.20 -0.46
CA SER A 24 18.08 1.87 0.77
C SER A 24 16.93 2.08 1.76
N SER A 25 15.69 2.17 1.28
CA SER A 25 14.52 2.33 2.15
C SER A 25 13.85 1.01 2.48
N LEU A 26 14.28 -0.08 1.87
CA LEU A 26 13.65 -1.39 2.07
C LEU A 26 13.64 -1.85 3.52
N PRO A 27 14.72 -1.69 4.30
CA PRO A 27 14.66 -2.07 5.72
C PRO A 27 13.59 -1.31 6.50
N SER A 28 13.43 -0.02 6.24
CA SER A 28 12.40 0.78 6.90
C SER A 28 11.01 0.33 6.50
N LEU A 29 10.82 -0.02 5.23
CA LEU A 29 9.56 -0.54 4.75
C LEU A 29 9.20 -1.84 5.47
N ARG A 30 10.14 -2.76 5.54
CA ARG A 30 9.92 -4.03 6.22
C ARG A 30 9.62 -3.84 7.69
N GLU A 31 10.37 -2.97 8.36
CA GLU A 31 10.16 -2.72 9.78
C GLU A 31 8.77 -2.16 10.05
N ALA A 32 8.33 -1.22 9.22
CA ALA A 32 7.00 -0.62 9.41
C ALA A 32 5.90 -1.66 9.25
N LEU A 33 6.00 -2.53 8.24
CA LEU A 33 4.99 -3.55 8.03
C LEU A 33 5.03 -4.62 9.11
N ASP A 34 6.22 -4.95 9.61
CA ASP A 34 6.36 -5.89 10.72
C ASP A 34 5.73 -5.32 11.99
N ASP A 35 5.99 -4.04 12.28
CA ASP A 35 5.44 -3.40 13.47
C ASP A 35 3.91 -3.36 13.43
N VAL A 36 3.35 -3.03 12.27
CA VAL A 36 1.90 -2.98 12.11
C VAL A 36 1.30 -4.37 12.27
N SER A 37 1.95 -5.37 11.73
CA SER A 37 1.47 -6.75 11.87
C SER A 37 1.44 -7.19 13.32
N ALA A 38 2.35 -6.67 14.12
CA ALA A 38 2.44 -7.04 15.54
C ALA A 38 1.28 -6.48 16.38
N PHE A 39 0.54 -5.49 15.86
CA PHE A 39 -0.62 -4.96 16.58
C PHE A 39 -1.75 -5.97 16.69
N GLY A 40 -1.82 -6.94 15.77
CA GLY A 40 -2.84 -7.98 15.80
C GLY A 40 -4.18 -7.58 15.21
N GLY A 41 -4.39 -6.30 14.92
CA GLY A 41 -5.62 -5.83 14.28
C GLY A 41 -5.40 -5.60 12.79
N PRO A 42 -6.46 -5.24 12.08
CA PRO A 42 -6.33 -4.95 10.66
C PRO A 42 -5.56 -3.65 10.43
N ALA A 43 -4.88 -3.58 9.30
CA ALA A 43 -4.12 -2.39 8.94
C ALA A 43 -4.38 -2.02 7.48
N VAL A 44 -4.56 -0.74 7.25
CA VAL A 44 -4.73 -0.19 5.90
C VAL A 44 -3.41 0.46 5.51
N VAL A 45 -2.89 0.05 4.36
CA VAL A 45 -1.64 0.59 3.82
C VAL A 45 -1.99 1.46 2.62
N ASP A 46 -1.81 2.76 2.78
CA ASP A 46 -2.16 3.75 1.75
C ASP A 46 -0.93 4.02 0.89
N LEU A 47 -1.03 3.71 -0.38
CA LEU A 47 0.07 3.79 -1.33
C LEU A 47 0.00 5.04 -2.21
N SER A 48 -0.92 5.96 -1.92
CA SER A 48 -1.19 7.07 -2.83
C SER A 48 -0.04 8.08 -2.91
N GLY A 49 0.80 8.15 -1.90
CA GLY A 49 1.90 9.11 -1.87
C GLY A 49 3.19 8.60 -2.50
N ILE A 50 3.25 7.36 -2.91
CA ILE A 50 4.48 6.79 -3.48
C ILE A 50 4.68 7.28 -4.90
N THR A 51 5.84 7.86 -5.17
CA THR A 51 6.17 8.36 -6.51
C THR A 51 6.99 7.36 -7.31
N PHE A 52 7.71 6.47 -6.63
CA PHE A 52 8.55 5.47 -7.30
C PHE A 52 8.74 4.26 -6.40
N LEU A 53 8.65 3.07 -6.99
CA LEU A 53 9.00 1.81 -6.34
C LEU A 53 9.97 1.06 -7.24
N ASP A 54 11.10 0.63 -6.66
CA ASP A 54 11.99 -0.25 -7.41
C ASP A 54 11.46 -1.69 -7.38
N LEU A 55 12.19 -2.57 -8.04
CA LEU A 55 11.79 -3.97 -8.17
C LEU A 55 11.62 -4.64 -6.81
N GLN A 56 12.60 -4.48 -5.93
CA GLN A 56 12.58 -5.17 -4.64
C GLN A 56 11.49 -4.64 -3.72
N SER A 57 11.29 -3.32 -3.70
CA SER A 57 10.23 -2.74 -2.90
C SER A 57 8.86 -3.15 -3.39
N THR A 58 8.68 -3.22 -4.72
CA THR A 58 7.42 -3.68 -5.30
C THR A 58 7.15 -5.12 -4.89
N ARG A 59 8.16 -5.97 -4.97
CA ARG A 59 8.00 -7.39 -4.60
C ARG A 59 7.67 -7.53 -3.12
N GLU A 60 8.29 -6.71 -2.27
CA GLU A 60 8.01 -6.77 -0.84
C GLU A 60 6.54 -6.47 -0.56
N LEU A 61 6.00 -5.42 -1.18
CA LEU A 61 4.60 -5.07 -0.98
C LEU A 61 3.66 -6.17 -1.49
N VAL A 62 3.96 -6.71 -2.66
CA VAL A 62 3.11 -7.75 -3.25
C VAL A 62 3.13 -9.01 -2.40
N VAL A 63 4.31 -9.45 -1.98
CA VAL A 63 4.42 -10.66 -1.15
C VAL A 63 3.66 -10.46 0.16
N ARG A 64 3.82 -9.28 0.80
CA ARG A 64 3.09 -9.01 2.04
C ARG A 64 1.60 -9.02 1.82
N SER A 65 1.12 -8.48 0.70
CA SER A 65 -0.31 -8.46 0.42
C SER A 65 -0.88 -9.87 0.23
N LEU A 66 -0.04 -10.81 -0.18
CA LEU A 66 -0.49 -12.19 -0.37
C LEU A 66 -0.45 -12.99 0.92
N ILE A 67 0.67 -12.93 1.65
CA ILE A 67 0.81 -13.75 2.85
C ILE A 67 0.09 -13.17 4.05
N GLN A 68 -0.24 -11.88 4.03
CA GLN A 68 -0.94 -11.21 5.12
C GLN A 68 -2.25 -10.60 4.66
N ALA A 69 -2.91 -11.24 3.70
CA ALA A 69 -4.12 -10.69 3.08
C ALA A 69 -5.26 -10.48 4.07
N HIS A 70 -5.30 -11.27 5.14
CA HIS A 70 -6.33 -11.12 6.16
C HIS A 70 -6.05 -9.98 7.13
N GLN A 71 -4.86 -9.41 7.08
CA GLN A 71 -4.43 -8.41 8.03
C GLN A 71 -4.07 -7.07 7.39
N LEU A 72 -3.40 -7.11 6.23
CA LEU A 72 -2.98 -5.89 5.54
C LEU A 72 -3.87 -5.64 4.33
N VAL A 73 -4.46 -4.47 4.28
CA VAL A 73 -5.31 -4.05 3.16
C VAL A 73 -4.61 -2.91 2.44
N PHE A 74 -4.19 -3.14 1.21
CA PHE A 74 -3.47 -2.14 0.43
C PHE A 74 -4.46 -1.33 -0.37
N GLN A 75 -4.31 -0.01 -0.36
CA GLN A 75 -5.26 0.91 -0.98
C GLN A 75 -4.55 2.01 -1.76
N ASN A 76 -5.26 2.54 -2.74
CA ASN A 76 -4.90 3.76 -3.44
C ASN A 76 -3.51 3.73 -4.07
N PRO A 77 -3.20 2.68 -4.87
CA PRO A 77 -1.89 2.66 -5.52
C PRO A 77 -1.76 3.87 -6.46
N SER A 78 -0.65 4.59 -6.30
CA SER A 78 -0.35 5.76 -7.13
C SER A 78 0.01 5.32 -8.54
N PRO A 79 0.06 6.27 -9.50
CA PRO A 79 0.55 5.94 -10.85
C PRO A 79 1.93 5.30 -10.85
N GLY A 80 2.82 5.75 -9.93
CA GLY A 80 4.15 5.15 -9.82
C GLY A 80 4.08 3.70 -9.37
N VAL A 81 3.21 3.38 -8.41
CA VAL A 81 3.01 2.01 -7.95
C VAL A 81 2.43 1.16 -9.08
N LEU A 82 1.41 1.69 -9.76
CA LEU A 82 0.77 0.95 -10.85
C LEU A 82 1.76 0.66 -11.98
N ALA A 83 2.64 1.61 -12.29
CA ALA A 83 3.64 1.41 -13.32
C ALA A 83 4.60 0.28 -12.95
N SER A 84 5.02 0.22 -11.69
CA SER A 84 5.91 -0.83 -11.22
C SER A 84 5.24 -2.19 -11.26
N ILE A 85 3.98 -2.26 -10.82
CA ILE A 85 3.21 -3.50 -10.85
C ILE A 85 3.07 -4.00 -12.28
N ARG A 86 2.76 -3.08 -13.20
CA ARG A 86 2.59 -3.43 -14.60
C ARG A 86 3.89 -3.91 -15.21
N ALA A 87 5.00 -3.25 -14.88
CA ALA A 87 6.32 -3.62 -15.39
C ALA A 87 6.71 -5.04 -14.98
N LEU A 88 6.23 -5.50 -13.83
CA LEU A 88 6.51 -6.84 -13.33
C LEU A 88 5.45 -7.87 -13.74
N GLY A 89 4.39 -7.44 -14.43
CA GLY A 89 3.32 -8.34 -14.82
C GLY A 89 2.48 -8.85 -13.67
N LEU A 90 2.35 -8.07 -12.62
CA LEU A 90 1.67 -8.48 -11.39
C LEU A 90 0.27 -7.88 -11.24
N GLU A 91 -0.33 -7.39 -12.33
CA GLU A 91 -1.64 -6.75 -12.25
C GLU A 91 -2.70 -7.68 -11.68
N ASP A 92 -2.68 -8.94 -12.10
CA ASP A 92 -3.67 -9.89 -11.57
C ASP A 92 -3.49 -10.15 -10.10
N THR A 93 -2.24 -10.21 -9.66
CA THR A 93 -1.93 -10.48 -8.26
C THR A 93 -2.40 -9.36 -7.35
N THR A 94 -2.38 -8.12 -7.83
CA THR A 94 -2.74 -6.95 -7.02
C THR A 94 -4.15 -6.46 -7.31
N ARG A 95 -4.96 -7.27 -7.97
CA ARG A 95 -6.32 -6.86 -8.34
C ARG A 95 -7.17 -6.50 -7.13
N ALA A 96 -6.90 -7.12 -5.99
CA ALA A 96 -7.66 -6.86 -4.77
C ALA A 96 -7.31 -5.53 -4.12
N TRP A 97 -6.24 -4.86 -4.54
CA TRP A 97 -5.89 -3.55 -4.01
C TRP A 97 -6.94 -2.55 -4.49
N SER A 98 -7.51 -1.79 -3.56
CA SER A 98 -8.62 -0.91 -3.86
C SER A 98 -8.13 0.50 -4.15
N GLY A 99 -9.02 1.31 -4.74
CA GLY A 99 -8.76 2.71 -4.92
C GLY A 99 -8.77 3.14 -6.37
N PRO A 100 -8.13 4.26 -6.67
CA PRO A 100 -8.30 4.93 -7.97
C PRO A 100 -7.87 4.15 -9.18
N GLN A 101 -7.11 3.07 -9.02
CA GLN A 101 -6.69 2.34 -10.19
C GLN A 101 -7.87 1.77 -10.99
N SER A 102 -9.03 1.63 -10.37
CA SER A 102 -10.20 1.11 -11.07
C SER A 102 -10.91 2.18 -11.89
N GLY A 103 -10.59 3.36 -11.74
CA GLY A 103 -11.14 4.45 -12.48
C GLY A 103 -12.53 4.84 -12.11
N THR A 104 -13.17 4.95 -11.95
CA THR A 104 -14.14 5.08 -11.60
C THR A 104 -14.88 5.14 -10.81
N ASN A 105 -14.60 5.40 -10.42
CA ASN A 105 -15.21 5.47 -9.63
C ASN A 105 -15.63 5.99 -9.05
N ARG A 106 -15.78 6.23 -8.87
CA ARG A 106 -16.28 6.54 -8.18
C ARG A 106 -16.68 6.98 -7.64
N GLU A 107 -16.75 7.15 -7.41
CA GLU A 107 -17.34 7.33 -6.74
C GLU A 107 -17.32 7.53 -6.11
N GLU A 108 -17.33 7.84 -5.91
CA GLU A 108 -17.66 7.93 -5.18
C GLU A 108 -17.44 8.10 -4.66
N PRO A 109 -17.45 8.38 -4.53
CA PRO A 109 -17.49 8.49 -3.76
C PRO A 109 -17.27 8.79 -3.24
N GLN A 110 -17.29 9.00 -3.08
CA GLN A 110 -17.51 9.02 -2.56
C GLN A 110 -17.52 9.06 -1.86
N VAL A 111 -17.64 9.37 -1.91
CA VAL A 111 -18.07 9.23 -1.38
C VAL A 111 -18.01 9.22 -0.74
N PHE A 112 -17.94 9.62 -0.44
CA PHE A 112 -18.27 9.51 0.10
C PHE A 112 -18.37 9.99 0.54
N SER A 113 -18.50 10.31 0.41
CA SER A 113 -19.01 10.60 0.71
C SER A 113 -19.33 11.01 0.94
N GLU A 114 -19.48 11.41 0.89
CA GLU A 114 -20.06 11.60 1.10
C GLU A 114 -20.43 11.74 1.27
N ALA A 115 -20.68 12.31 1.21
CA ALA A 115 -21.13 12.16 1.39
C ALA A 115 -21.33 12.27 1.37
#